data_7e61ebcfd1104867d1264de58dc2837f
#
_entry.id   7e61ebcfd1104867d1264de58dc2837f
#
_cell.length_a   1.000
_cell.length_b   1.000
_cell.length_c   1.000
_cell.angle_alpha   90.00
_cell.angle_beta   90.00
_cell.angle_gamma   90.00
#
_symmetry.space_group_name_H-M   'P 1'
#
loop_
_entity.id
_entity.type
_entity.pdbx_description
1 polymer ?
#
loop_
_entity_poly.entity_id
_entity_poly.type
_entity_poly.pdbx_seq_one_letter_code
_entity_poly.pdbx_strand_id
1 'polypeptide(L)'
;DAKGGVIMPAFINAHEHIYSSFARGLSIKGYNPQGFLDILDGQWWTIDRHLTLEQTKLSAYATYIDSIKNGVTTVFDHHASFGHITGSLNAIEEAAKDLGIRTCLCYEISDRDGMEKSRESVMENVNFIKHALADDSDMIAGMMGMHASFTISDETMELCNELKPEGVGYHIHVAEGIYDLHQCLKEHGKRIVDRLYDWNILGPKTLLGH
;
A
#
# COMPACT_ATOMS: atom_id res chain seq x y z
N ASP A 1 -29.25 6.92 24.37
CA ASP A 1 -29.64 8.31 24.12
C ASP A 1 -28.44 9.09 23.59
N ALA A 2 -28.50 9.55 22.34
CA ALA A 2 -27.47 10.33 21.68
C ALA A 2 -27.47 11.82 22.11
N LYS A 3 -28.31 12.23 23.03
CA LYS A 3 -28.45 13.63 23.55
C LYS A 3 -28.48 14.69 22.44
N GLY A 4 -29.18 14.40 21.35
CA GLY A 4 -29.28 15.26 20.17
C GLY A 4 -28.13 15.09 19.15
N GLY A 5 -27.18 14.20 19.38
CA GLY A 5 -26.12 13.83 18.42
C GLY A 5 -26.60 12.87 17.34
N VAL A 6 -25.79 12.70 16.30
CA VAL A 6 -26.05 11.75 15.20
C VAL A 6 -25.30 10.45 15.47
N ILE A 7 -25.97 9.31 15.32
CA ILE A 7 -25.37 7.98 15.33
C ILE A 7 -25.29 7.52 13.87
N MET A 8 -24.11 7.16 13.41
CA MET A 8 -23.85 6.71 12.04
C MET A 8 -22.76 5.64 12.02
N PRO A 9 -22.65 4.84 10.96
CA PRO A 9 -21.48 3.97 10.76
C PRO A 9 -20.19 4.80 10.79
N ALA A 10 -19.12 4.22 11.33
CA ALA A 10 -17.81 4.86 11.33
C ALA A 10 -17.22 4.97 9.92
N PHE A 11 -16.24 5.84 9.76
CA PHE A 11 -15.55 6.01 8.49
C PHE A 11 -14.58 4.86 8.21
N ILE A 12 -14.42 4.56 6.92
CA ILE A 12 -13.43 3.64 6.39
C ILE A 12 -12.45 4.49 5.58
N ASN A 13 -11.16 4.46 5.93
CA ASN A 13 -10.10 4.99 5.09
C ASN A 13 -9.68 3.89 4.11
N ALA A 14 -10.13 4.01 2.85
CA ALA A 14 -9.94 2.97 1.85
C ALA A 14 -8.57 2.98 1.15
N HIS A 15 -7.75 4.01 1.39
CA HIS A 15 -6.39 4.12 0.84
C HIS A 15 -5.53 5.03 1.72
N GLU A 16 -4.49 4.47 2.30
CA GLU A 16 -3.57 5.14 3.21
C GLU A 16 -2.12 4.73 2.91
N HIS A 17 -1.20 5.58 3.30
CA HIS A 17 0.23 5.32 3.28
C HIS A 17 0.82 5.55 4.67
N ILE A 18 0.65 4.59 5.56
CA ILE A 18 1.10 4.65 6.97
C ILE A 18 2.56 5.06 7.09
N TYR A 19 3.43 4.54 6.22
CA TYR A 19 4.86 4.82 6.23
C TYR A 19 5.20 6.31 6.10
N SER A 20 4.31 7.11 5.52
CA SER A 20 4.49 8.52 5.26
C SER A 20 4.11 9.43 6.43
N SER A 21 3.59 8.91 7.53
CA SER A 21 2.97 9.71 8.58
C SER A 21 3.89 10.77 9.19
N PHE A 22 5.18 10.49 9.31
CA PHE A 22 6.19 11.43 9.82
C PHE A 22 6.79 12.36 8.75
N ALA A 23 6.36 12.23 7.48
CA ALA A 23 6.74 13.16 6.43
C ALA A 23 5.93 14.46 6.44
N ARG A 24 4.88 14.54 7.24
CA ARG A 24 4.08 15.76 7.40
C ARG A 24 4.94 16.92 7.91
N GLY A 25 5.03 17.98 7.10
CA GLY A 25 5.85 19.16 7.41
C GLY A 25 7.36 18.96 7.21
N LEU A 26 7.79 17.82 6.65
CA LEU A 26 9.18 17.58 6.31
C LEU A 26 9.63 18.57 5.22
N SER A 27 10.75 19.26 5.49
CA SER A 27 11.40 20.12 4.51
C SER A 27 12.75 19.51 4.14
N ILE A 28 12.90 19.13 2.88
CA ILE A 28 14.14 18.56 2.34
C ILE A 28 14.96 19.70 1.72
N LYS A 29 16.15 19.98 2.28
CA LYS A 29 17.02 21.08 1.84
C LYS A 29 17.46 20.85 0.38
N GLY A 30 17.22 21.85 -0.46
CA GLY A 30 17.60 21.81 -1.87
C GLY A 30 16.68 20.95 -2.76
N TYR A 31 15.62 20.38 -2.22
CA TYR A 31 14.62 19.63 -2.98
C TYR A 31 13.67 20.58 -3.69
N ASN A 32 13.62 20.49 -5.01
CA ASN A 32 12.76 21.33 -5.86
C ASN A 32 12.19 20.46 -7.01
N PRO A 33 11.18 19.61 -6.74
CA PRO A 33 10.62 18.70 -7.73
C PRO A 33 9.96 19.49 -8.87
N GLN A 34 10.18 19.04 -10.10
CA GLN A 34 9.57 19.62 -11.30
C GLN A 34 8.40 18.77 -11.82
N GLY A 35 8.22 17.58 -11.28
CA GLY A 35 7.17 16.66 -11.68
C GLY A 35 6.93 15.51 -10.70
N PHE A 36 5.97 14.67 -11.05
CA PHE A 36 5.56 13.55 -10.20
C PHE A 36 6.69 12.57 -9.89
N LEU A 37 7.49 12.21 -10.88
CA LEU A 37 8.62 11.29 -10.67
C LEU A 37 9.68 11.86 -9.73
N ASP A 38 9.93 13.17 -9.78
CA ASP A 38 10.86 13.83 -8.86
C ASP A 38 10.34 13.74 -7.42
N ILE A 39 9.01 13.82 -7.23
CA ILE A 39 8.38 13.66 -5.92
C ILE A 39 8.55 12.23 -5.42
N LEU A 40 8.33 11.24 -6.27
CA LEU A 40 8.52 9.84 -5.92
C LEU A 40 9.98 9.57 -5.52
N ASP A 41 10.94 9.83 -6.41
CA ASP A 41 12.35 9.50 -6.19
C ASP A 41 12.99 10.33 -5.08
N GLY A 42 12.78 11.64 -5.10
CA GLY A 42 13.43 12.57 -4.18
C GLY A 42 12.83 12.60 -2.77
N GLN A 43 11.60 12.15 -2.59
CA GLN A 43 10.92 12.16 -1.29
C GLN A 43 10.47 10.78 -0.86
N TRP A 44 9.49 10.17 -1.53
CA TRP A 44 8.82 8.97 -1.03
C TRP A 44 9.71 7.74 -1.05
N TRP A 45 10.40 7.48 -2.17
CA TRP A 45 11.34 6.36 -2.28
C TRP A 45 12.62 6.57 -1.47
N THR A 46 12.98 7.83 -1.19
CA THR A 46 14.07 8.13 -0.25
C THR A 46 13.66 7.80 1.18
N ILE A 47 12.45 8.18 1.61
CA ILE A 47 11.93 7.87 2.95
C ILE A 47 11.84 6.36 3.15
N ASP A 48 11.19 5.64 2.24
CA ASP A 48 10.91 4.21 2.39
C ASP A 48 12.18 3.34 2.39
N ARG A 49 13.23 3.74 1.65
CA ARG A 49 14.54 3.06 1.69
C ARG A 49 15.27 3.19 3.03
N HIS A 50 14.87 4.12 3.88
CA HIS A 50 15.52 4.37 5.17
C HIS A 50 14.69 3.93 6.36
N LEU A 51 13.44 3.52 6.18
CA LEU A 51 12.59 3.08 7.27
C LEU A 51 13.09 1.75 7.86
N THR A 52 13.12 1.71 9.19
CA THR A 52 13.29 0.48 9.98
C THR A 52 11.92 -0.07 10.39
N LEU A 53 11.86 -1.34 10.81
CA LEU A 53 10.63 -1.95 11.34
C LEU A 53 10.06 -1.17 12.54
N GLU A 54 10.93 -0.68 13.41
CA GLU A 54 10.50 0.15 14.55
C GLU A 54 9.85 1.46 14.09
N GLN A 55 10.44 2.15 13.10
CA GLN A 55 9.87 3.38 12.54
C GLN A 55 8.56 3.10 11.79
N THR A 56 8.46 2.00 11.08
CA THR A 56 7.21 1.52 10.46
C THR A 56 6.12 1.33 11.52
N LYS A 57 6.41 0.64 12.61
CA LYS A 57 5.48 0.45 13.73
C LYS A 57 5.07 1.78 14.38
N LEU A 58 6.01 2.69 14.62
CA LEU A 58 5.72 4.02 15.17
C LEU A 58 4.85 4.85 14.21
N SER A 59 5.07 4.76 12.89
CA SER A 59 4.23 5.40 11.87
C SER A 59 2.79 4.88 11.94
N ALA A 60 2.63 3.57 12.17
CA ALA A 60 1.31 2.96 12.33
C ALA A 60 0.58 3.47 13.58
N TYR A 61 1.25 3.56 14.72
CA TYR A 61 0.65 4.17 15.91
C TYR A 61 0.18 5.60 15.65
N ALA A 62 1.01 6.43 15.01
CA ALA A 62 0.65 7.82 14.72
C ALA A 62 -0.60 7.91 13.82
N THR A 63 -0.62 7.16 12.72
CA THR A 63 -1.74 7.13 11.76
C THR A 63 -3.02 6.57 12.39
N TYR A 64 -2.93 5.47 13.12
CA TYR A 64 -4.10 4.85 13.73
C TYR A 64 -4.70 5.68 14.87
N ILE A 65 -3.88 6.34 15.68
CA ILE A 65 -4.36 7.29 16.71
C ILE A 65 -5.11 8.45 16.04
N ASP A 66 -4.57 9.04 14.97
CA ASP A 66 -5.24 10.10 14.22
C ASP A 66 -6.54 9.60 13.58
N SER A 67 -6.53 8.39 13.02
CA SER A 67 -7.72 7.74 12.43
C SER A 67 -8.82 7.56 13.46
N ILE A 68 -8.51 6.98 14.62
CA ILE A 68 -9.49 6.75 15.71
C ILE A 68 -10.07 8.09 16.20
N LYS A 69 -9.24 9.12 16.39
CA LYS A 69 -9.69 10.45 16.82
C LYS A 69 -10.63 11.13 15.84
N ASN A 70 -10.57 10.76 14.55
CA ASN A 70 -11.42 11.27 13.50
C ASN A 70 -12.58 10.32 13.12
N GLY A 71 -12.83 9.27 13.92
CA GLY A 71 -13.97 8.37 13.74
C GLY A 71 -13.75 7.32 12.63
N VAL A 72 -12.52 7.10 12.20
CA VAL A 72 -12.15 6.01 11.28
C VAL A 72 -11.93 4.74 12.11
N THR A 73 -12.57 3.65 11.73
CA THR A 73 -12.46 2.35 12.42
C THR A 73 -11.87 1.25 11.55
N THR A 74 -11.66 1.53 10.26
CA THR A 74 -11.06 0.59 9.32
C THR A 74 -10.13 1.35 8.38
N VAL A 75 -8.89 0.88 8.24
CA VAL A 75 -7.87 1.49 7.39
C VAL A 75 -7.37 0.45 6.39
N PHE A 76 -7.34 0.81 5.11
CA PHE A 76 -6.65 0.07 4.05
C PHE A 76 -5.31 0.74 3.79
N ASP A 77 -4.22 0.11 4.18
CA ASP A 77 -2.88 0.65 4.01
C ASP A 77 -2.18 0.06 2.78
N HIS A 78 -1.45 0.90 2.09
CA HIS A 78 -0.58 0.57 0.98
C HIS A 78 0.86 0.91 1.38
N HIS A 79 1.56 -0.06 1.97
CA HIS A 79 2.82 0.13 2.68
C HIS A 79 4.05 0.00 1.78
N ALA A 80 5.04 0.87 2.01
CA ALA A 80 6.37 0.79 1.43
C ALA A 80 7.46 1.01 2.49
N SER A 81 8.45 0.12 2.50
CA SER A 81 9.65 0.22 3.37
C SER A 81 10.79 -0.60 2.77
N PHE A 82 11.32 -0.17 1.62
CA PHE A 82 12.36 -0.93 0.87
C PHE A 82 13.68 -1.11 1.63
N GLY A 83 13.90 -0.35 2.72
CA GLY A 83 14.97 -0.60 3.68
C GLY A 83 14.79 -1.87 4.51
N HIS A 84 13.54 -2.22 4.88
CA HIS A 84 13.18 -3.41 5.65
C HIS A 84 11.80 -3.91 5.20
N ILE A 85 11.77 -4.79 4.21
CA ILE A 85 10.54 -5.33 3.61
C ILE A 85 9.93 -6.37 4.52
N THR A 86 10.67 -7.46 4.75
CA THR A 86 10.19 -8.62 5.50
C THR A 86 9.83 -8.27 6.94
N GLY A 87 8.59 -8.56 7.32
CA GLY A 87 8.03 -8.30 8.65
C GLY A 87 7.44 -6.90 8.85
N SER A 88 7.45 -6.05 7.82
CA SER A 88 6.90 -4.69 7.91
C SER A 88 5.39 -4.67 8.10
N LEU A 89 4.65 -5.54 7.42
CA LEU A 89 3.20 -5.65 7.59
C LEU A 89 2.83 -6.18 8.98
N ASN A 90 3.62 -7.10 9.54
CA ASN A 90 3.42 -7.56 10.92
C ASN A 90 3.68 -6.45 11.94
N ALA A 91 4.68 -5.58 11.71
CA ALA A 91 4.94 -4.44 12.58
C ALA A 91 3.76 -3.44 12.61
N ILE A 92 3.09 -3.25 11.47
CA ILE A 92 1.86 -2.44 11.37
C ILE A 92 0.69 -3.11 12.08
N GLU A 93 0.52 -4.42 11.86
CA GLU A 93 -0.51 -5.22 12.53
C GLU A 93 -0.42 -5.15 14.06
N GLU A 94 0.78 -5.25 14.62
CA GLU A 94 0.99 -5.12 16.06
C GLU A 94 0.42 -3.80 16.61
N ALA A 95 0.68 -2.67 15.92
CA ALA A 95 0.13 -1.39 16.31
C ALA A 95 -1.40 -1.34 16.18
N ALA A 96 -1.96 -1.95 15.11
CA ALA A 96 -3.41 -2.04 14.93
C ALA A 96 -4.08 -2.84 16.04
N LYS A 97 -3.49 -3.99 16.44
CA LYS A 97 -3.96 -4.83 17.56
C LYS A 97 -3.91 -4.09 18.89
N ASP A 98 -2.81 -3.40 19.18
CA ASP A 98 -2.64 -2.64 20.42
C ASP A 98 -3.68 -1.53 20.58
N LEU A 99 -4.10 -0.91 19.49
CA LEU A 99 -5.08 0.19 19.47
C LEU A 99 -6.52 -0.27 19.22
N GLY A 100 -6.73 -1.53 18.82
CA GLY A 100 -8.05 -2.09 18.54
C GLY A 100 -8.71 -1.51 17.30
N ILE A 101 -7.94 -1.17 16.25
CA ILE A 101 -8.45 -0.68 14.97
C ILE A 101 -8.39 -1.78 13.91
N ARG A 102 -9.42 -1.88 13.07
CA ARG A 102 -9.42 -2.82 11.95
C ARG A 102 -8.50 -2.32 10.83
N THR A 103 -7.71 -3.24 10.26
CA THR A 103 -6.80 -2.89 9.17
C THR A 103 -6.79 -3.93 8.06
N CYS A 104 -6.64 -3.46 6.82
CA CYS A 104 -6.34 -4.28 5.65
C CYS A 104 -5.00 -3.80 5.09
N LEU A 105 -4.01 -4.68 5.06
CA LEU A 105 -2.64 -4.32 4.74
C LEU A 105 -2.20 -4.93 3.41
N CYS A 106 -1.37 -4.20 2.69
CA CYS A 106 -0.59 -4.72 1.58
C CYS A 106 0.76 -4.03 1.49
N TYR A 107 1.75 -4.73 0.95
CA TYR A 107 3.07 -4.20 0.66
C TYR A 107 3.16 -3.75 -0.80
N GLU A 108 3.74 -2.61 -1.06
CA GLU A 108 3.95 -2.01 -2.38
C GLU A 108 5.01 -2.77 -3.19
N ILE A 109 4.60 -3.72 -4.02
CA ILE A 109 5.49 -4.42 -4.94
C ILE A 109 5.94 -3.45 -6.04
N SER A 110 7.26 -3.38 -6.29
CA SER A 110 7.84 -2.53 -7.33
C SER A 110 9.21 -3.07 -7.74
N ASP A 111 9.53 -2.98 -9.03
CA ASP A 111 10.81 -3.42 -9.60
C ASP A 111 11.90 -2.33 -9.54
N ARG A 112 11.58 -1.16 -8.97
CA ARG A 112 12.46 0.02 -8.93
C ARG A 112 13.81 -0.21 -8.25
N ASP A 113 13.88 -1.12 -7.29
CA ASP A 113 15.11 -1.49 -6.58
C ASP A 113 15.60 -2.91 -6.94
N GLY A 114 15.15 -3.43 -8.10
CA GLY A 114 15.58 -4.70 -8.69
C GLY A 114 14.71 -5.89 -8.29
N MET A 115 14.84 -6.97 -9.08
CA MET A 115 14.00 -8.17 -8.98
C MET A 115 14.10 -8.91 -7.64
N GLU A 116 15.24 -8.82 -6.94
CA GLU A 116 15.39 -9.43 -5.62
C GLU A 116 14.43 -8.77 -4.62
N LYS A 117 14.42 -7.43 -4.57
CA LYS A 117 13.51 -6.66 -3.72
C LYS A 117 12.05 -6.83 -4.14
N SER A 118 11.79 -6.93 -5.43
CA SER A 118 10.47 -7.22 -5.96
C SER A 118 9.93 -8.57 -5.45
N ARG A 119 10.73 -9.63 -5.54
CA ARG A 119 10.37 -10.96 -5.03
C ARG A 119 10.19 -10.97 -3.51
N GLU A 120 11.06 -10.27 -2.76
CA GLU A 120 10.91 -10.10 -1.31
C GLU A 120 9.56 -9.43 -0.98
N SER A 121 9.17 -8.38 -1.73
CA SER A 121 7.90 -7.67 -1.57
C SER A 121 6.69 -8.55 -1.89
N VAL A 122 6.76 -9.38 -2.94
CA VAL A 122 5.74 -10.37 -3.26
C VAL A 122 5.57 -11.35 -2.08
N MET A 123 6.67 -11.86 -1.55
CA MET A 123 6.62 -12.82 -0.43
C MET A 123 6.11 -12.20 0.86
N GLU A 124 6.42 -10.92 1.15
CA GLU A 124 5.83 -10.21 2.29
C GLU A 124 4.31 -10.17 2.20
N ASN A 125 3.74 -9.79 1.03
CA ASN A 125 2.30 -9.85 0.79
C ASN A 125 1.73 -11.26 0.99
N VAL A 126 2.33 -12.26 0.35
CA VAL A 126 1.84 -13.65 0.38
C VAL A 126 1.82 -14.20 1.81
N ASN A 127 2.89 -13.96 2.56
CA ASN A 127 3.01 -14.43 3.94
C ASN A 127 1.99 -13.72 4.85
N PHE A 128 1.86 -12.40 4.72
CA PHE A 128 0.89 -11.65 5.51
C PHE A 128 -0.55 -12.02 5.16
N ILE A 129 -0.89 -12.18 3.88
CA ILE A 129 -2.24 -12.60 3.46
C ILE A 129 -2.58 -13.96 4.06
N LYS A 130 -1.66 -14.93 4.01
CA LYS A 130 -1.87 -16.26 4.62
C LYS A 130 -2.08 -16.17 6.12
N HIS A 131 -1.31 -15.32 6.81
CA HIS A 131 -1.47 -15.05 8.22
C HIS A 131 -2.85 -14.43 8.51
N ALA A 132 -3.26 -13.41 7.77
CA ALA A 132 -4.55 -12.75 7.94
C ALA A 132 -5.75 -13.67 7.63
N LEU A 133 -5.62 -14.57 6.64
CA LEU A 133 -6.66 -15.56 6.33
C LEU A 133 -6.82 -16.62 7.43
N ALA A 134 -5.82 -16.84 8.27
CA ALA A 134 -5.85 -17.76 9.40
C ALA A 134 -6.30 -17.08 10.71
N ASP A 135 -6.50 -15.76 10.71
CA ASP A 135 -6.96 -15.00 11.87
C ASP A 135 -8.50 -14.94 11.89
N ASP A 136 -9.10 -15.40 12.97
CA ASP A 136 -10.56 -15.45 13.15
C ASP A 136 -11.15 -14.17 13.76
N SER A 137 -10.34 -13.13 13.99
CA SER A 137 -10.78 -11.93 14.73
C SER A 137 -11.59 -10.94 13.89
N ASP A 138 -11.61 -11.03 12.56
CA ASP A 138 -12.14 -10.03 11.62
C ASP A 138 -11.47 -8.64 11.74
N MET A 139 -10.34 -8.55 12.47
CA MET A 139 -9.63 -7.29 12.70
C MET A 139 -8.53 -7.03 11.68
N ILE A 140 -8.06 -8.06 11.01
CA ILE A 140 -7.00 -7.96 10.01
C ILE A 140 -7.42 -8.61 8.69
N ALA A 141 -6.97 -8.01 7.60
CA ALA A 141 -7.09 -8.55 6.26
C ALA A 141 -5.83 -8.22 5.45
N GLY A 142 -5.58 -8.95 4.38
CA GLY A 142 -4.48 -8.70 3.46
C GLY A 142 -4.93 -8.62 2.01
N MET A 143 -4.23 -7.82 1.22
CA MET A 143 -4.37 -7.72 -0.24
C MET A 143 -3.01 -7.88 -0.90
N MET A 144 -2.99 -8.22 -2.20
CA MET A 144 -1.76 -8.18 -2.97
C MET A 144 -1.50 -6.73 -3.41
N GLY A 145 -0.54 -6.07 -2.79
CA GLY A 145 -0.17 -4.68 -3.10
C GLY A 145 0.71 -4.60 -4.34
N MET A 146 0.47 -3.62 -5.18
CA MET A 146 1.29 -3.28 -6.34
C MET A 146 1.45 -1.77 -6.38
N HIS A 147 2.67 -1.25 -6.68
CA HIS A 147 2.85 0.19 -6.76
C HIS A 147 2.01 0.79 -7.89
N ALA A 148 2.47 0.70 -9.13
CA ALA A 148 1.78 1.24 -10.29
C ALA A 148 2.25 0.54 -11.57
N SER A 149 1.51 0.68 -12.67
CA SER A 149 1.82 0.04 -13.94
C SER A 149 3.26 0.30 -14.42
N PHE A 150 3.77 1.52 -14.24
CA PHE A 150 5.09 1.92 -14.73
C PHE A 150 6.27 1.41 -13.90
N THR A 151 6.05 0.82 -12.75
CA THR A 151 7.11 0.28 -11.88
C THR A 151 7.06 -1.24 -11.74
N ILE A 152 6.22 -1.90 -12.50
CA ILE A 152 6.03 -3.36 -12.42
C ILE A 152 6.14 -3.96 -13.82
N SER A 153 7.08 -4.89 -13.99
CA SER A 153 7.27 -5.67 -15.20
C SER A 153 6.20 -6.75 -15.36
N ASP A 154 6.10 -7.29 -16.56
CA ASP A 154 5.22 -8.41 -16.84
C ASP A 154 5.64 -9.67 -16.07
N GLU A 155 6.97 -9.89 -15.86
CA GLU A 155 7.49 -10.96 -15.01
C GLU A 155 6.97 -10.84 -13.56
N THR A 156 6.97 -9.64 -13.01
CA THR A 156 6.47 -9.42 -11.65
C THR A 156 4.95 -9.56 -11.57
N MET A 157 4.20 -9.15 -12.59
CA MET A 157 2.74 -9.39 -12.66
C MET A 157 2.41 -10.89 -12.72
N GLU A 158 3.16 -11.65 -13.50
CA GLU A 158 3.02 -13.11 -13.58
C GLU A 158 3.28 -13.75 -12.21
N LEU A 159 4.38 -13.39 -11.55
CA LEU A 159 4.73 -13.88 -10.21
C LEU A 159 3.65 -13.55 -9.17
N CYS A 160 3.08 -12.35 -9.21
CA CYS A 160 1.97 -11.97 -8.33
C CYS A 160 0.73 -12.83 -8.57
N ASN A 161 0.36 -13.08 -9.83
CA ASN A 161 -0.77 -13.93 -10.17
C ASN A 161 -0.58 -15.39 -9.72
N GLU A 162 0.64 -15.92 -9.88
CA GLU A 162 0.97 -17.29 -9.48
C GLU A 162 0.92 -17.49 -7.96
N LEU A 163 1.42 -16.50 -7.19
CA LEU A 163 1.60 -16.65 -5.74
C LEU A 163 0.48 -16.07 -4.90
N LYS A 164 -0.38 -15.23 -5.48
CA LYS A 164 -1.49 -14.59 -4.75
C LYS A 164 -2.44 -15.66 -4.19
N PRO A 165 -2.68 -15.67 -2.86
CA PRO A 165 -3.68 -16.56 -2.28
C PRO A 165 -5.06 -16.37 -2.88
N GLU A 166 -5.81 -17.45 -2.99
CA GLU A 166 -7.17 -17.43 -3.55
C GLU A 166 -8.11 -16.57 -2.69
N GLY A 167 -9.08 -15.93 -3.33
CA GLY A 167 -10.13 -15.16 -2.66
C GLY A 167 -9.75 -13.74 -2.24
N VAL A 168 -8.50 -13.29 -2.43
CA VAL A 168 -8.07 -11.91 -2.18
C VAL A 168 -7.92 -11.10 -3.47
N GLY A 169 -8.03 -9.77 -3.36
CA GLY A 169 -7.86 -8.84 -4.47
C GLY A 169 -6.49 -8.16 -4.48
N TYR A 170 -6.36 -7.24 -5.41
CA TYR A 170 -5.18 -6.39 -5.56
C TYR A 170 -5.46 -4.97 -5.04
N HIS A 171 -4.41 -4.28 -4.61
CA HIS A 171 -4.43 -2.86 -4.31
C HIS A 171 -3.29 -2.18 -5.09
N ILE A 172 -3.61 -1.29 -6.01
CA ILE A 172 -2.66 -0.68 -6.95
C ILE A 172 -3.01 0.77 -7.24
N HIS A 173 -2.01 1.64 -7.43
CA HIS A 173 -2.21 2.99 -7.95
C HIS A 173 -2.41 2.98 -9.46
N VAL A 174 -3.37 3.76 -9.94
CA VAL A 174 -3.74 3.80 -11.36
C VAL A 174 -3.91 5.22 -11.84
N ALA A 175 -3.08 5.63 -12.79
CA ALA A 175 -3.16 6.93 -13.46
C ALA A 175 -3.01 8.14 -12.52
N GLU A 176 -2.27 8.00 -11.40
CA GLU A 176 -1.98 9.09 -10.47
C GLU A 176 -1.28 10.28 -11.14
N GLY A 177 -0.37 9.98 -12.07
CA GLY A 177 0.27 10.99 -12.90
C GLY A 177 0.17 10.66 -14.39
N ILE A 178 0.17 11.69 -15.24
CA ILE A 178 0.12 11.53 -16.70
C ILE A 178 1.28 10.67 -17.24
N TYR A 179 2.40 10.61 -16.51
CA TYR A 179 3.55 9.79 -16.85
C TYR A 179 3.20 8.30 -16.91
N ASP A 180 2.43 7.80 -15.94
CA ASP A 180 2.00 6.40 -15.89
C ASP A 180 1.25 6.00 -17.16
N LEU A 181 0.31 6.84 -17.64
CA LEU A 181 -0.40 6.62 -18.87
C LEU A 181 0.53 6.63 -20.09
N HIS A 182 1.41 7.64 -20.19
CA HIS A 182 2.30 7.78 -21.34
C HIS A 182 3.30 6.63 -21.43
N GLN A 183 3.84 6.21 -20.30
CA GLN A 183 4.76 5.09 -20.23
C GLN A 183 4.06 3.79 -20.63
N CYS A 184 2.86 3.52 -20.11
CA CYS A 184 2.08 2.33 -20.45
C CYS A 184 1.72 2.27 -21.95
N LEU A 185 1.30 3.39 -22.53
CA LEU A 185 1.06 3.47 -23.99
C LEU A 185 2.32 3.22 -24.80
N LYS A 186 3.46 3.77 -24.38
CA LYS A 186 4.74 3.62 -25.08
C LYS A 186 5.27 2.18 -25.04
N GLU A 187 5.21 1.53 -23.87
CA GLU A 187 5.85 0.23 -23.67
C GLU A 187 4.93 -0.95 -23.98
N HIS A 188 3.63 -0.79 -23.74
CA HIS A 188 2.66 -1.88 -23.88
C HIS A 188 1.61 -1.62 -24.98
N GLY A 189 1.56 -0.42 -25.57
CA GLY A 189 0.57 -0.06 -26.60
C GLY A 189 -0.87 -0.01 -26.07
N LYS A 190 -1.08 0.03 -24.76
CA LYS A 190 -2.37 -0.06 -24.07
C LYS A 190 -2.52 1.00 -23.00
N ARG A 191 -3.76 1.32 -22.63
CA ARG A 191 -4.02 2.11 -21.43
C ARG A 191 -3.82 1.24 -20.19
N ILE A 192 -3.56 1.87 -19.03
CA ILE A 192 -3.24 1.17 -17.78
C ILE A 192 -4.31 0.16 -17.41
N VAL A 193 -5.58 0.57 -17.44
CA VAL A 193 -6.70 -0.32 -17.07
C VAL A 193 -6.82 -1.52 -18.01
N ASP A 194 -6.56 -1.34 -19.31
CA ASP A 194 -6.55 -2.43 -20.29
C ASP A 194 -5.40 -3.41 -20.02
N ARG A 195 -4.20 -2.90 -19.66
CA ARG A 195 -3.07 -3.73 -19.24
C ARG A 195 -3.41 -4.55 -18.00
N LEU A 196 -3.98 -3.90 -16.97
CA LEU A 196 -4.37 -4.58 -15.74
C LEU A 196 -5.48 -5.62 -15.95
N TYR A 197 -6.40 -5.34 -16.88
CA TYR A 197 -7.44 -6.30 -17.29
C TYR A 197 -6.83 -7.55 -17.93
N ASP A 198 -5.91 -7.38 -18.86
CA ASP A 198 -5.25 -8.49 -19.55
C ASP A 198 -4.44 -9.39 -18.59
N TRP A 199 -3.90 -8.79 -17.53
CA TRP A 199 -3.18 -9.50 -16.46
C TRP A 199 -4.09 -10.06 -15.36
N ASN A 200 -5.42 -10.00 -15.50
CA ASN A 200 -6.39 -10.46 -14.48
C ASN A 200 -6.19 -9.81 -13.09
N ILE A 201 -5.70 -8.57 -13.06
CA ILE A 201 -5.55 -7.81 -11.81
C ILE A 201 -6.90 -7.26 -11.35
N LEU A 202 -7.79 -6.93 -12.29
CA LEU A 202 -9.10 -6.38 -11.99
C LEU A 202 -10.09 -7.45 -11.50
N GLY A 203 -10.83 -7.12 -10.44
CA GLY A 203 -11.84 -8.02 -9.88
C GLY A 203 -12.66 -7.38 -8.77
N PRO A 204 -13.68 -8.07 -8.25
CA PRO A 204 -14.60 -7.52 -7.26
C PRO A 204 -13.97 -7.08 -5.94
N LYS A 205 -12.76 -7.58 -5.65
CA LYS A 205 -11.99 -7.25 -4.44
C LYS A 205 -10.75 -6.42 -4.76
N THR A 206 -10.62 -5.89 -5.97
CA THR A 206 -9.49 -5.04 -6.34
C THR A 206 -9.80 -3.58 -6.00
N LEU A 207 -8.84 -2.92 -5.38
CA LEU A 207 -8.86 -1.50 -5.07
C LEU A 207 -7.89 -0.77 -6.01
N LEU A 208 -8.41 0.20 -6.74
CA LEU A 208 -7.63 1.10 -7.59
C LEU A 208 -7.53 2.45 -6.89
N GLY A 209 -6.33 2.86 -6.51
CA GLY A 209 -6.04 4.18 -5.97
C GLY A 209 -5.93 5.21 -7.10
N HIS A 210 -6.54 6.41 -6.88
CA HIS A 210 -6.59 7.57 -7.81
C HIS A 210 -7.49 7.46 -9.05
#